data_9b2fa9a3ce983ab36d2195195ba86308
#
_entry.id   9b2fa9a3ce983ab36d2195195ba86308
#
_cell.length_a   1.000
_cell.length_b   1.000
_cell.length_c   1.000
_cell.angle_alpha   90.00
_cell.angle_beta   90.00
_cell.angle_gamma   90.00
#
_symmetry.space_group_name_H-M   'P 1'
#
loop_
_entity.id
_entity.type
_entity.pdbx_description
1 polymer ?
#
loop_
_entity_poly.entity_id
_entity_poly.type
_entity_poly.pdbx_seq_one_letter_code
_entity_poly.pdbx_strand_id
1 'polypeptide(L)' 'MRVLISADMEGITGLVSWRQCGAPRGEHYDFAFARRMMTHDVNAAIRGARAA' A
#
# COMPACT_ATOMS: atom_id res chain seq x y z
N MET A 1 0.14 -11.38 22.07
CA MET A 1 -0.90 -10.58 21.40
C MET A 1 -0.87 -10.84 19.90
N ARG A 2 -2.02 -10.91 19.29
CA ARG A 2 -2.13 -11.02 17.84
C ARG A 2 -2.60 -9.70 17.25
N VAL A 3 -1.99 -9.31 16.14
CA VAL A 3 -2.35 -8.08 15.43
C VAL A 3 -2.70 -8.42 13.98
N LEU A 4 -3.86 -7.99 13.53
CA LEU A 4 -4.26 -8.12 12.14
C LEU A 4 -3.96 -6.81 11.42
N ILE A 5 -3.26 -6.90 10.29
CA ILE A 5 -3.01 -5.75 9.43
C ILE A 5 -3.73 -5.98 8.12
N SER A 6 -4.55 -5.01 7.74
CA SER A 6 -5.25 -5.02 6.46
C SER A 6 -4.78 -3.82 5.66
N ALA A 7 -4.48 -4.04 4.38
CA ALA A 7 -3.99 -2.97 3.51
C ALA A 7 -4.81 -2.94 2.23
N ASP A 8 -5.09 -1.73 1.77
CA ASP A 8 -5.81 -1.50 0.53
C ASP A 8 -5.06 -0.42 -0.24
N MET A 9 -4.66 -0.72 -1.47
CA MET A 9 -3.72 0.09 -2.23
C MET A 9 -4.17 1.55 -2.37
N GLU A 10 -5.46 1.78 -2.54
CA GLU A 10 -5.97 3.14 -2.72
C GLU A 10 -5.86 4.01 -1.47
N GLY A 11 -5.69 3.39 -0.32
CA GLY A 11 -5.58 4.11 0.94
C GLY A 11 -4.18 4.30 1.48
N ILE A 12 -3.16 3.87 0.74
CA ILE A 12 -1.78 3.94 1.25
C ILE A 12 -1.13 5.28 0.96
N THR A 13 0.01 5.49 1.62
CA THR A 13 0.80 6.70 1.44
C THR A 13 1.28 6.85 0.01
N GLY A 14 1.13 8.04 -0.53
CA GLY A 14 1.65 8.37 -1.86
C GLY A 14 0.72 8.08 -3.01
N LEU A 15 -0.42 7.44 -2.77
CA LEU A 15 -1.40 7.19 -3.82
C LEU A 15 -2.47 8.29 -3.82
N VAL A 16 -2.53 9.02 -4.93
CA VAL A 16 -3.45 10.15 -5.07
C VAL A 16 -4.25 10.07 -6.37
N SER A 17 -4.06 9.03 -7.16
CA SER A 17 -4.69 8.92 -8.48
C SER A 17 -4.94 7.46 -8.83
N TRP A 18 -6.05 7.20 -9.52
CA TRP A 18 -6.35 5.87 -10.05
C TRP A 18 -5.28 5.35 -11.01
N ARG A 19 -4.51 6.26 -11.62
CA ARG A 19 -3.43 5.87 -12.52
C ARG A 19 -2.33 5.08 -11.81
N GLN A 20 -2.26 5.20 -10.50
CA GLN A 20 -1.24 4.53 -9.70
C GLN A 20 -1.68 3.16 -9.20
N CYS A 21 -2.96 2.86 -9.16
CA CYS A 21 -3.43 1.71 -8.42
C CYS A 21 -4.28 0.73 -9.22
N GLY A 22 -4.12 0.71 -10.51
CA GLY A 22 -4.76 -0.35 -11.25
C GLY A 22 -6.22 -0.11 -11.55
N ALA A 23 -6.52 1.03 -12.12
CA ALA A 23 -7.86 1.30 -12.61
C ALA A 23 -8.32 0.18 -13.55
N PRO A 24 -9.63 0.03 -13.73
CA PRO A 24 -10.19 -1.15 -14.41
C PRO A 24 -9.62 -1.49 -15.78
N ARG A 25 -9.00 -0.54 -16.44
CA ARG A 25 -8.50 -0.77 -17.79
C ARG A 25 -7.02 -1.14 -17.87
N GLY A 26 -6.36 -1.24 -16.76
CA GLY A 26 -5.01 -1.74 -16.73
C GLY A 26 -3.92 -0.81 -17.21
N GLU A 27 -4.20 0.45 -17.39
CA GLU A 27 -3.22 1.40 -17.89
C GLU A 27 -2.58 2.15 -16.72
N HIS A 28 -1.61 1.50 -16.08
CA HIS A 28 -1.05 2.05 -14.86
C HIS A 28 0.45 1.94 -14.87
N TYR A 29 1.08 2.84 -15.57
CA TYR A 29 2.53 2.83 -15.56
C TYR A 29 3.10 3.15 -14.18
N ASP A 30 2.30 3.68 -13.26
CA ASP A 30 2.74 3.92 -11.88
C ASP A 30 2.41 2.76 -10.93
N PHE A 31 1.90 1.66 -11.46
CA PHE A 31 1.47 0.54 -10.63
C PHE A 31 2.62 -0.08 -9.84
N ALA A 32 3.79 -0.17 -10.45
CA ALA A 32 4.97 -0.71 -9.77
C ALA A 32 5.35 0.16 -8.56
N PHE A 33 5.25 1.47 -8.70
CA PHE A 33 5.46 2.39 -7.60
C PHE A 33 4.43 2.15 -6.49
N ALA A 34 3.16 2.02 -6.85
CA ALA A 34 2.10 1.78 -5.86
C ALA A 34 2.34 0.48 -5.09
N ARG A 35 2.77 -0.57 -5.76
CA ARG A 35 3.06 -1.84 -5.11
C ARG A 35 4.21 -1.71 -4.11
N ARG A 36 5.26 -0.98 -4.48
CA ARG A 36 6.37 -0.73 -3.57
C ARG A 36 5.93 0.08 -2.36
N MET A 37 5.11 1.10 -2.57
CA MET A 37 4.63 1.93 -1.47
C MET A 37 3.72 1.15 -0.52
N MET A 38 2.89 0.26 -1.05
CA MET A 38 2.06 -0.58 -0.20
C MET A 38 2.91 -1.51 0.66
N THR A 39 3.94 -2.11 0.09
CA THR A 39 4.87 -2.94 0.85
C THR A 39 5.55 -2.11 1.94
N HIS A 40 5.94 -0.90 1.62
CA HIS A 40 6.56 0.03 2.56
C HIS A 40 5.64 0.33 3.74
N ASP A 41 4.38 0.63 3.45
CA ASP A 41 3.40 0.95 4.49
C ASP A 41 3.13 -0.25 5.39
N VAL A 42 2.96 -1.43 4.80
CA VAL A 42 2.73 -2.65 5.58
C VAL A 42 3.94 -2.96 6.47
N ASN A 43 5.14 -2.80 5.94
CA ASN A 43 6.34 -3.02 6.74
C ASN A 43 6.45 -2.01 7.90
N ALA A 44 6.05 -0.77 7.67
CA ALA A 44 6.03 0.25 8.73
C ALA A 44 5.02 -0.13 9.82
N ALA A 45 3.85 -0.62 9.42
CA ALA A 45 2.84 -1.06 10.38
C ALA A 45 3.34 -2.25 11.20
N ILE A 46 4.04 -3.19 10.56
CA ILE A 46 4.60 -4.34 11.26
C ILE A 46 5.64 -3.88 12.30
N ARG A 47 6.52 -2.95 11.91
CA ARG A 47 7.51 -2.42 12.84
C ARG A 47 6.85 -1.74 14.03
N GLY A 48 5.79 -0.97 13.78
CA GLY A 48 5.04 -0.31 14.85
C GLY A 48 4.41 -1.30 15.81
N ALA A 49 3.80 -2.36 15.27
CA ALA A 49 3.18 -3.38 16.10
C ALA A 49 4.23 -4.12 16.95
N ARG A 50 5.40 -4.38 16.39
CA ARG A 50 6.46 -5.07 17.12
C ARG A 50 7.06 -4.21 18.24
N ALA A 51 7.04 -2.89 18.06
CA ALA A 51 7.58 -1.96 19.04
C ALA A 51 6.63 -1.72 20.21
N ALA A 52 5.39 -2.07 20.06
CA ALA A 52 4.37 -1.87 21.12
C ALA A 52 4.36 -3.07 22.13
#